data_2aafbef5127dad7111a023757c3ca85e
#
_entry.id   2aafbef5127dad7111a023757c3ca85e
#
_cell.length_a   1.000
_cell.length_b   1.000
_cell.length_c   1.000
_cell.angle_alpha   90.00
_cell.angle_beta   90.00
_cell.angle_gamma   90.00
#
_symmetry.space_group_name_H-M   'P 1'
#
loop_
_entity.id
_entity.type
_entity.pdbx_description
1 polymer ?
#
loop_
_entity_poly.entity_id
_entity_poly.type
_entity_poly.pdbx_seq_one_letter_code
_entity_poly.pdbx_strand_id
1 'polypeptide(L)'
;NISYFDNKIKLYTPFDESDIIIASPLGLKLSNPNNNNEDSAAKNRKIYDFLSSIEILLVDFAEVFIYQNIEHLNEILSFLNKMPKNNQNIVSIDRINDNFIKGLSQNLRQSIFVSHFKSLDIDMIINEYCSNINGIVNITEDYQNQVEKIKHELSEKHSDVNANEYEIRFEFKMLIHLKGENPYDDKFNYFTKSIWNNLYESFDRHTLIFVASPFDFLRLKSFYKQYSKSVLFINEDSDKKDWQRNRLYFEQARFKFLLYSERGHFYKKINLRFAKNIFFYFLLEALNI
;
A
#
# COMPACT_ATOMS: atom_id res chain seq x y z
N ASN A 1 -18.12 16.20 0.33
CA ASN A 1 -18.89 16.44 -0.89
C ASN A 1 -18.82 17.92 -1.25
N ILE A 2 -18.69 18.22 -2.52
CA ILE A 2 -18.49 19.58 -3.04
C ILE A 2 -19.45 19.76 -4.21
N SER A 3 -20.10 20.92 -4.26
CA SER A 3 -20.92 21.35 -5.41
C SER A 3 -20.40 22.69 -5.93
N TYR A 4 -20.40 22.83 -7.24
CA TYR A 4 -20.05 24.07 -7.95
C TYR A 4 -21.28 24.59 -8.69
N PHE A 5 -21.78 25.71 -8.24
CA PHE A 5 -22.95 26.35 -8.85
C PHE A 5 -22.80 27.89 -8.81
N ASP A 6 -23.11 28.54 -9.90
CA ASP A 6 -23.12 30.03 -10.03
C ASP A 6 -21.79 30.67 -9.57
N ASN A 7 -20.66 30.14 -10.05
CA ASN A 7 -19.31 30.57 -9.67
C ASN A 7 -19.00 30.49 -8.16
N LYS A 8 -19.75 29.67 -7.41
CA LYS A 8 -19.56 29.45 -5.98
C LYS A 8 -19.30 27.97 -5.68
N ILE A 9 -18.37 27.71 -4.76
CA ILE A 9 -18.09 26.40 -4.25
C ILE A 9 -18.83 26.23 -2.93
N LYS A 10 -19.69 25.21 -2.84
CA LYS A 10 -20.35 24.80 -1.60
C LYS A 10 -19.69 23.51 -1.10
N LEU A 11 -19.34 23.48 0.18
CA LEU A 11 -18.79 22.32 0.86
C LEU A 11 -19.89 21.61 1.65
N TYR A 12 -19.70 20.32 1.88
CA TYR A 12 -20.62 19.48 2.67
C TYR A 12 -22.03 19.36 2.10
N THR A 13 -22.13 19.37 0.79
CA THR A 13 -23.41 19.18 0.10
C THR A 13 -23.93 17.73 0.22
N PRO A 14 -25.25 17.48 0.13
CA PRO A 14 -25.79 16.12 0.00
C PRO A 14 -25.20 15.38 -1.20
N PHE A 15 -25.23 14.04 -1.20
CA PHE A 15 -24.67 13.23 -2.28
C PHE A 15 -25.33 13.51 -3.64
N ASP A 16 -26.62 13.68 -3.65
CA ASP A 16 -27.46 13.92 -4.84
C ASP A 16 -27.25 15.31 -5.47
N GLU A 17 -26.74 16.25 -4.70
CA GLU A 17 -26.43 17.62 -5.15
C GLU A 17 -24.94 17.87 -5.40
N SER A 18 -24.12 16.82 -5.27
CA SER A 18 -22.67 16.97 -5.32
C SER A 18 -22.10 16.74 -6.72
N ASP A 19 -21.19 17.60 -7.15
CA ASP A 19 -20.42 17.42 -8.39
C ASP A 19 -19.12 16.63 -8.14
N ILE A 20 -18.56 16.74 -6.91
CA ILE A 20 -17.36 16.02 -6.50
C ILE A 20 -17.60 15.33 -5.15
N ILE A 21 -17.33 14.04 -5.10
CA ILE A 21 -17.40 13.22 -3.89
C ILE A 21 -15.98 12.86 -3.47
N ILE A 22 -15.57 13.29 -2.27
CA ILE A 22 -14.30 12.91 -1.67
C ILE A 22 -14.62 12.03 -0.46
N ALA A 23 -14.18 10.81 -0.48
CA ALA A 23 -14.46 9.85 0.57
C ALA A 23 -13.35 8.80 0.69
N SER A 24 -13.21 8.21 1.88
CA SER A 24 -12.47 6.96 2.04
C SER A 24 -13.38 5.76 1.73
N PRO A 25 -12.86 4.64 1.20
CA PRO A 25 -13.67 3.45 0.95
C PRO A 25 -14.42 2.96 2.20
N LEU A 26 -13.74 2.91 3.33
CA LEU A 26 -14.38 2.56 4.60
C LEU A 26 -15.46 3.57 5.01
N GLY A 27 -15.21 4.86 4.81
CA GLY A 27 -16.18 5.91 5.11
C GLY A 27 -17.46 5.79 4.28
N LEU A 28 -17.35 5.49 2.98
CA LEU A 28 -18.52 5.22 2.12
C LEU A 28 -19.27 3.97 2.58
N LYS A 29 -18.58 2.90 2.95
CA LYS A 29 -19.18 1.69 3.47
C LYS A 29 -19.93 1.93 4.79
N LEU A 30 -19.34 2.67 5.72
CA LEU A 30 -19.96 2.99 7.02
C LEU A 30 -21.10 4.02 6.93
N SER A 31 -21.05 4.91 5.95
CA SER A 31 -22.13 5.87 5.70
C SER A 31 -23.40 5.19 5.18
N ASN A 32 -23.31 3.93 4.85
CA ASN A 32 -24.41 3.08 4.45
C ASN A 32 -25.06 2.46 5.72
N PRO A 33 -26.16 3.00 6.26
CA PRO A 33 -26.72 2.53 7.52
C PRO A 33 -27.31 1.15 7.36
N ASN A 34 -26.81 0.19 8.11
CA ASN A 34 -27.33 -1.12 8.48
C ASN A 34 -26.61 -2.37 7.95
N ASN A 35 -25.66 -2.79 8.76
CA ASN A 35 -25.15 -4.17 8.70
C ASN A 35 -25.95 -5.17 9.55
N ASN A 36 -27.09 -4.81 10.20
CA ASN A 36 -27.66 -5.63 11.26
C ASN A 36 -29.16 -6.03 11.13
N ASN A 37 -29.88 -5.67 10.04
CA ASN A 37 -31.28 -6.11 9.88
C ASN A 37 -31.57 -6.55 8.43
N GLU A 38 -32.32 -7.62 8.27
CA GLU A 38 -32.66 -8.27 7.00
C GLU A 38 -33.37 -7.37 5.96
N ASP A 39 -33.96 -6.25 6.38
CA ASP A 39 -34.51 -5.22 5.48
C ASP A 39 -33.46 -4.24 4.93
N SER A 40 -32.22 -4.46 5.22
CA SER A 40 -31.10 -3.56 4.93
C SER A 40 -30.63 -3.55 3.47
N ALA A 41 -30.96 -4.58 2.68
CA ALA A 41 -30.55 -4.67 1.28
C ALA A 41 -31.08 -3.53 0.40
N ALA A 42 -32.27 -2.98 0.72
CA ALA A 42 -32.85 -1.84 0.01
C ALA A 42 -32.25 -0.49 0.43
N LYS A 43 -31.90 -0.34 1.73
CA LYS A 43 -31.25 0.89 2.23
C LYS A 43 -29.76 0.95 1.90
N ASN A 44 -29.07 -0.19 1.88
CA ASN A 44 -27.66 -0.30 1.50
C ASN A 44 -27.38 0.15 0.07
N ARG A 45 -28.33 0.03 -0.82
CA ARG A 45 -28.23 0.46 -2.22
C ARG A 45 -28.33 1.98 -2.38
N LYS A 46 -28.92 2.69 -1.43
CA LYS A 46 -29.26 4.10 -1.60
C LYS A 46 -28.04 5.01 -1.79
N ILE A 47 -26.92 4.74 -1.11
CA ILE A 47 -25.68 5.52 -1.29
C ILE A 47 -24.94 5.10 -2.56
N TYR A 48 -24.92 3.80 -2.87
CA TYR A 48 -24.28 3.32 -4.09
C TYR A 48 -25.04 3.73 -5.36
N ASP A 49 -26.35 4.02 -5.27
CA ASP A 49 -27.12 4.55 -6.38
C ASP A 49 -26.61 5.93 -6.84
N PHE A 50 -26.07 6.76 -5.92
CA PHE A 50 -25.46 8.04 -6.28
C PHE A 50 -24.11 7.90 -7.01
N LEU A 51 -23.49 6.72 -7.00
CA LEU A 51 -22.26 6.42 -7.71
C LEU A 51 -22.50 5.92 -9.15
N SER A 52 -23.76 5.87 -9.58
CA SER A 52 -24.15 5.36 -10.92
C SER A 52 -23.66 6.26 -12.05
N SER A 53 -23.54 7.58 -11.83
CA SER A 53 -23.20 8.59 -12.84
C SER A 53 -21.76 9.12 -12.73
N ILE A 54 -20.88 8.41 -12.04
CA ILE A 54 -19.46 8.81 -11.93
C ILE A 54 -18.78 8.77 -13.30
N GLU A 55 -18.28 9.91 -13.75
CA GLU A 55 -17.56 10.07 -15.01
C GLU A 55 -16.05 9.94 -14.82
N ILE A 56 -15.53 10.43 -13.71
CA ILE A 56 -14.11 10.39 -13.37
C ILE A 56 -13.94 9.77 -11.98
N LEU A 57 -13.14 8.72 -11.91
CA LEU A 57 -12.70 8.11 -10.66
C LEU A 57 -11.22 8.41 -10.44
N LEU A 58 -10.89 8.99 -9.29
CA LEU A 58 -9.52 9.16 -8.85
C LEU A 58 -9.29 8.37 -7.57
N VAL A 59 -8.37 7.41 -7.62
CA VAL A 59 -7.89 6.64 -6.47
C VAL A 59 -6.48 7.11 -6.16
N ASP A 60 -6.36 7.92 -5.12
CA ASP A 60 -5.07 8.46 -4.68
C ASP A 60 -4.48 7.58 -3.58
N PHE A 61 -3.15 7.45 -3.54
CA PHE A 61 -2.43 6.57 -2.63
C PHE A 61 -2.96 5.12 -2.66
N ALA A 62 -3.07 4.54 -3.87
CA ALA A 62 -3.70 3.23 -4.05
C ALA A 62 -3.02 2.11 -3.25
N GLU A 63 -1.70 2.22 -2.97
CA GLU A 63 -0.94 1.30 -2.12
C GLU A 63 -1.44 1.25 -0.68
N VAL A 64 -2.05 2.32 -0.18
CA VAL A 64 -2.60 2.35 1.19
C VAL A 64 -3.67 1.29 1.39
N PHE A 65 -4.48 1.03 0.37
CA PHE A 65 -5.56 0.04 0.44
C PHE A 65 -5.03 -1.40 0.54
N ILE A 66 -3.86 -1.68 -0.06
CA ILE A 66 -3.18 -2.98 0.05
C ILE A 66 -2.79 -3.24 1.51
N TYR A 67 -2.23 -2.24 2.20
CA TYR A 67 -1.82 -2.37 3.60
C TYR A 67 -2.98 -2.33 4.60
N GLN A 68 -4.11 -1.75 4.22
CA GLN A 68 -5.30 -1.69 5.08
C GLN A 68 -6.25 -2.85 4.78
N ASN A 69 -7.20 -2.62 3.90
CA ASN A 69 -8.15 -3.62 3.43
C ASN A 69 -8.62 -3.27 2.01
N ILE A 70 -8.08 -3.97 1.05
CA ILE A 70 -8.37 -3.79 -0.37
C ILE A 70 -9.81 -4.16 -0.73
N GLU A 71 -10.46 -5.03 0.07
CA GLU A 71 -11.85 -5.45 -0.18
C GLU A 71 -12.84 -4.29 -0.10
N HIS A 72 -12.56 -3.27 0.73
CA HIS A 72 -13.42 -2.09 0.78
C HIS A 72 -13.40 -1.31 -0.53
N LEU A 73 -12.23 -1.23 -1.18
CA LEU A 73 -12.12 -0.62 -2.50
C LEU A 73 -12.83 -1.46 -3.56
N ASN A 74 -12.61 -2.78 -3.57
CA ASN A 74 -13.26 -3.71 -4.49
C ASN A 74 -14.79 -3.64 -4.40
N GLU A 75 -15.33 -3.59 -3.19
CA GLU A 75 -16.77 -3.46 -2.96
C GLU A 75 -17.31 -2.19 -3.63
N ILE A 76 -16.69 -1.03 -3.41
CA ILE A 76 -17.13 0.24 -4.01
C ILE A 76 -17.03 0.18 -5.53
N LEU A 77 -15.89 -0.27 -6.07
CA LEU A 77 -15.68 -0.38 -7.51
C LEU A 77 -16.71 -1.31 -8.16
N SER A 78 -17.13 -2.36 -7.45
CA SER A 78 -18.14 -3.29 -7.91
C SER A 78 -19.54 -2.64 -8.04
N PHE A 79 -19.82 -1.56 -7.31
CA PHE A 79 -21.08 -0.82 -7.37
C PHE A 79 -21.03 0.41 -8.28
N LEU A 80 -19.86 0.89 -8.64
CA LEU A 80 -19.70 2.05 -9.51
C LEU A 80 -20.38 1.83 -10.87
N ASN A 81 -21.08 2.87 -11.33
CA ASN A 81 -21.74 2.92 -12.63
C ASN A 81 -22.82 1.83 -12.86
N LYS A 82 -23.31 1.17 -11.81
CA LYS A 82 -24.47 0.30 -11.91
C LYS A 82 -25.74 1.12 -11.91
N MET A 83 -26.71 0.72 -12.75
CA MET A 83 -28.00 1.35 -12.79
C MET A 83 -28.70 1.26 -11.44
N PRO A 84 -29.26 2.36 -10.92
CA PRO A 84 -30.08 2.37 -9.71
C PRO A 84 -31.26 1.43 -9.87
N LYS A 85 -31.57 0.62 -8.86
CA LYS A 85 -32.74 -0.28 -8.93
C LYS A 85 -34.07 0.42 -8.64
N ASN A 86 -34.02 1.53 -7.89
CA ASN A 86 -35.21 2.30 -7.51
C ASN A 86 -35.19 3.68 -8.18
N ASN A 87 -35.97 3.87 -9.21
CA ASN A 87 -36.12 5.15 -9.93
C ASN A 87 -36.74 6.25 -9.07
N GLN A 88 -37.32 5.94 -7.90
CA GLN A 88 -38.02 6.90 -7.03
C GLN A 88 -37.09 7.93 -6.32
N ASN A 89 -35.78 7.68 -6.31
CA ASN A 89 -34.82 8.57 -5.66
C ASN A 89 -33.91 9.34 -6.64
N ILE A 90 -34.20 9.28 -7.94
CA ILE A 90 -33.46 10.04 -8.94
C ILE A 90 -34.01 11.46 -8.91
N VAL A 91 -33.28 12.36 -8.25
CA VAL A 91 -33.70 13.76 -8.01
C VAL A 91 -33.78 14.57 -9.31
N SER A 92 -32.96 14.23 -10.31
CA SER A 92 -33.07 14.81 -11.66
C SER A 92 -32.34 13.94 -12.68
N ILE A 93 -33.09 13.26 -13.54
CA ILE A 93 -32.56 12.49 -14.68
C ILE A 93 -31.82 13.40 -15.65
N ASP A 94 -32.22 14.66 -15.74
CA ASP A 94 -31.63 15.68 -16.64
C ASP A 94 -30.15 15.99 -16.33
N ARG A 95 -29.65 15.63 -15.16
CA ARG A 95 -28.24 15.78 -14.79
C ARG A 95 -27.35 14.60 -15.21
N ILE A 96 -27.95 13.49 -15.61
CA ILE A 96 -27.24 12.27 -15.98
C ILE A 96 -26.97 12.30 -17.49
N ASN A 97 -25.73 12.12 -17.89
CA ASN A 97 -25.37 12.01 -19.30
C ASN A 97 -26.09 10.80 -19.95
N ASP A 98 -26.67 11.00 -21.14
CA ASP A 98 -27.40 9.96 -21.88
C ASP A 98 -26.62 8.67 -22.06
N ASN A 99 -25.30 8.73 -22.22
CA ASN A 99 -24.47 7.54 -22.36
C ASN A 99 -24.45 6.69 -21.08
N PHE A 100 -24.62 7.32 -19.91
CA PHE A 100 -24.71 6.62 -18.63
C PHE A 100 -26.09 5.94 -18.49
N ILE A 101 -27.14 6.60 -18.95
CA ILE A 101 -28.50 6.00 -18.99
C ILE A 101 -28.52 4.77 -19.90
N LYS A 102 -27.76 4.77 -21.01
CA LYS A 102 -27.63 3.65 -21.94
C LYS A 102 -26.76 2.50 -21.42
N GLY A 103 -26.26 2.55 -20.19
CA GLY A 103 -25.44 1.50 -19.59
C GLY A 103 -23.97 1.48 -20.08
N LEU A 104 -23.51 2.51 -20.78
CA LEU A 104 -22.13 2.60 -21.31
C LEU A 104 -21.15 3.22 -20.32
N SER A 105 -21.59 3.53 -19.13
CA SER A 105 -20.85 4.26 -18.10
C SER A 105 -19.53 3.62 -17.72
N GLN A 106 -19.47 2.30 -17.58
CA GLN A 106 -18.22 1.59 -17.24
C GLN A 106 -17.16 1.74 -18.33
N ASN A 107 -17.58 1.76 -19.61
CA ASN A 107 -16.68 1.86 -20.75
C ASN A 107 -16.24 3.31 -21.06
N LEU A 108 -16.96 4.29 -20.51
CA LEU A 108 -16.69 5.71 -20.72
C LEU A 108 -16.02 6.37 -19.51
N ARG A 109 -16.13 5.76 -18.33
CA ARG A 109 -15.52 6.29 -17.10
C ARG A 109 -14.01 6.36 -17.25
N GLN A 110 -13.43 7.53 -16.99
CA GLN A 110 -12.01 7.69 -16.81
C GLN A 110 -11.63 7.26 -15.39
N SER A 111 -10.70 6.31 -15.27
CA SER A 111 -10.21 5.86 -13.96
C SER A 111 -8.72 6.17 -13.86
N ILE A 112 -8.34 6.88 -12.79
CA ILE A 112 -6.98 7.32 -12.53
C ILE A 112 -6.54 6.71 -11.19
N PHE A 113 -5.49 5.90 -11.22
CA PHE A 113 -4.89 5.32 -10.03
C PHE A 113 -3.51 5.93 -9.82
N VAL A 114 -3.28 6.50 -8.65
CA VAL A 114 -2.00 7.09 -8.26
C VAL A 114 -1.43 6.27 -7.12
N SER A 115 -0.21 5.79 -7.29
CA SER A 115 0.51 4.97 -6.30
C SER A 115 1.99 5.30 -6.33
N HIS A 116 2.67 5.16 -5.18
CA HIS A 116 4.12 5.35 -5.09
C HIS A 116 4.91 4.21 -5.74
N PHE A 117 4.31 3.03 -5.87
CA PHE A 117 4.93 1.87 -6.50
C PHE A 117 3.90 1.04 -7.25
N LYS A 118 4.39 0.27 -8.20
CA LYS A 118 3.57 -0.68 -8.95
C LYS A 118 3.29 -1.92 -8.09
N SER A 119 2.03 -2.39 -8.06
CA SER A 119 1.62 -3.60 -7.36
C SER A 119 0.72 -4.45 -8.25
N LEU A 120 0.88 -5.77 -8.16
CA LEU A 120 0.04 -6.74 -8.86
C LEU A 120 -1.43 -6.64 -8.42
N ASP A 121 -1.69 -6.35 -7.13
CA ASP A 121 -3.04 -6.20 -6.61
C ASP A 121 -3.75 -4.99 -7.25
N ILE A 122 -3.05 -3.88 -7.44
CA ILE A 122 -3.59 -2.69 -8.13
C ILE A 122 -3.83 -3.03 -9.60
N ASP A 123 -2.89 -3.70 -10.26
CA ASP A 123 -3.05 -4.11 -11.67
C ASP A 123 -4.26 -5.05 -11.85
N MET A 124 -4.49 -5.98 -10.93
CA MET A 124 -5.68 -6.86 -10.96
C MET A 124 -6.97 -6.06 -10.83
N ILE A 125 -7.04 -5.10 -9.92
CA ILE A 125 -8.21 -4.21 -9.75
C ILE A 125 -8.46 -3.39 -11.01
N ILE A 126 -7.42 -2.80 -11.58
CA ILE A 126 -7.55 -2.02 -12.81
C ILE A 126 -8.10 -2.89 -13.95
N ASN A 127 -7.58 -4.10 -14.11
CA ASN A 127 -8.04 -5.02 -15.14
C ASN A 127 -9.48 -5.51 -14.92
N GLU A 128 -9.91 -5.65 -13.67
CA GLU A 128 -11.27 -6.12 -13.34
C GLU A 128 -12.32 -5.02 -13.46
N TYR A 129 -12.00 -3.79 -13.01
CA TYR A 129 -13.01 -2.73 -12.88
C TYR A 129 -12.86 -1.56 -13.86
N CYS A 130 -11.77 -1.49 -14.64
CA CYS A 130 -11.51 -0.39 -15.56
C CYS A 130 -11.50 -0.86 -17.01
N SER A 131 -12.64 -0.71 -17.67
CA SER A 131 -12.85 -1.16 -19.07
C SER A 131 -13.06 0.01 -20.03
N ASN A 132 -12.27 1.10 -19.89
CA ASN A 132 -12.39 2.26 -20.77
C ASN A 132 -12.02 1.88 -22.22
N ILE A 133 -12.85 2.32 -23.17
CA ILE A 133 -12.68 2.02 -24.61
C ILE A 133 -11.37 2.56 -25.20
N ASN A 134 -10.78 3.60 -24.59
CA ASN A 134 -9.51 4.18 -25.03
C ASN A 134 -8.29 3.39 -24.52
N GLY A 135 -8.51 2.32 -23.74
CA GLY A 135 -7.44 1.48 -23.21
C GLY A 135 -6.82 2.02 -21.93
N ILE A 136 -5.61 1.53 -21.61
CA ILE A 136 -4.88 1.81 -20.37
C ILE A 136 -3.56 2.49 -20.71
N VAL A 137 -3.24 3.56 -19.99
CA VAL A 137 -1.94 4.25 -20.07
C VAL A 137 -1.25 4.10 -18.71
N ASN A 138 -0.05 3.51 -18.72
CA ASN A 138 0.80 3.41 -17.55
C ASN A 138 1.89 4.47 -17.62
N ILE A 139 1.97 5.30 -16.58
CA ILE A 139 3.01 6.32 -16.42
C ILE A 139 3.86 5.90 -15.24
N THR A 140 5.09 5.49 -15.49
CA THR A 140 6.04 5.07 -14.45
C THR A 140 7.28 5.96 -14.49
N GLU A 141 7.80 6.31 -13.33
CA GLU A 141 9.11 6.95 -13.24
C GLU A 141 10.23 5.92 -13.42
N ASP A 142 11.31 6.36 -14.05
CA ASP A 142 12.51 5.55 -14.18
C ASP A 142 13.29 5.57 -12.85
N TYR A 143 13.30 4.41 -12.17
CA TYR A 143 13.98 4.25 -10.89
C TYR A 143 15.51 4.38 -10.98
N GLN A 144 16.10 4.12 -12.15
CA GLN A 144 17.56 4.32 -12.34
C GLN A 144 17.91 5.79 -12.17
N ASN A 145 17.11 6.68 -12.75
CA ASN A 145 17.26 8.12 -12.57
C ASN A 145 17.04 8.57 -11.11
N GLN A 146 16.17 7.91 -10.37
CA GLN A 146 15.97 8.20 -8.94
C GLN A 146 17.18 7.79 -8.09
N VAL A 147 17.75 6.62 -8.34
CA VAL A 147 18.97 6.18 -7.64
C VAL A 147 20.14 7.12 -7.92
N GLU A 148 20.30 7.58 -9.16
CA GLU A 148 21.32 8.55 -9.51
C GLU A 148 21.10 9.92 -8.85
N LYS A 149 19.86 10.41 -8.80
CA LYS A 149 19.51 11.63 -8.05
C LYS A 149 19.84 11.51 -6.57
N ILE A 150 19.49 10.38 -5.94
CA ILE A 150 19.80 10.13 -4.53
C ILE A 150 21.32 10.10 -4.30
N LYS A 151 22.08 9.44 -5.19
CA LYS A 151 23.53 9.42 -5.11
C LYS A 151 24.12 10.85 -5.22
N HIS A 152 23.59 11.65 -6.14
CA HIS A 152 24.00 13.04 -6.32
C HIS A 152 23.67 13.89 -5.08
N GLU A 153 22.46 13.80 -4.54
CA GLU A 153 22.07 14.53 -3.32
C GLU A 153 22.89 14.12 -2.09
N LEU A 154 23.27 12.85 -1.99
CA LEU A 154 24.13 12.37 -0.91
C LEU A 154 25.55 12.92 -1.05
N SER A 155 26.07 13.02 -2.27
CA SER A 155 27.39 13.58 -2.54
C SER A 155 27.45 15.10 -2.27
N GLU A 156 26.39 15.84 -2.58
CA GLU A 156 26.31 17.27 -2.31
C GLU A 156 26.20 17.61 -0.82
N LYS A 157 25.45 16.81 -0.06
CA LYS A 157 25.26 17.02 1.40
C LYS A 157 26.49 16.67 2.24
N HIS A 158 27.44 15.95 1.66
CA HIS A 158 28.64 15.48 2.34
C HIS A 158 29.94 15.90 1.62
N SER A 159 29.97 17.14 1.11
CA SER A 159 31.12 17.72 0.41
C SER A 159 32.44 17.73 1.22
N ASP A 160 32.38 17.51 2.53
CA ASP A 160 33.54 17.47 3.42
C ASP A 160 34.10 16.06 3.64
N VAL A 161 33.51 15.01 3.11
CA VAL A 161 33.96 13.62 3.21
C VAL A 161 34.17 13.07 1.81
N ASN A 162 35.35 12.51 1.53
CA ASN A 162 35.70 11.94 0.23
C ASN A 162 34.56 11.11 -0.33
N ALA A 163 33.97 11.54 -1.44
CA ALA A 163 32.80 10.93 -2.10
C ALA A 163 33.00 9.44 -2.49
N ASN A 164 34.23 8.94 -2.38
CA ASN A 164 34.59 7.54 -2.65
C ASN A 164 34.32 6.58 -1.48
N GLU A 165 33.83 7.06 -0.32
CA GLU A 165 33.63 6.21 0.88
C GLU A 165 32.22 5.63 1.00
N TYR A 166 31.24 6.06 0.20
CA TYR A 166 29.87 5.56 0.27
C TYR A 166 29.49 4.74 -0.97
N GLU A 167 30.05 3.55 -1.09
CA GLU A 167 29.60 2.58 -2.07
C GLU A 167 28.37 1.84 -1.54
N ILE A 168 27.18 2.08 -2.13
CA ILE A 168 26.01 1.26 -1.86
C ILE A 168 26.14 0.00 -2.70
N ARG A 169 26.38 -1.14 -2.04
CA ARG A 169 26.45 -2.44 -2.70
C ARG A 169 25.11 -3.15 -2.57
N PHE A 170 24.56 -3.59 -3.72
CA PHE A 170 23.37 -4.44 -3.79
C PHE A 170 23.81 -5.87 -4.07
N GLU A 171 23.32 -6.82 -3.27
CA GLU A 171 23.52 -8.25 -3.48
C GLU A 171 22.16 -8.95 -3.55
N PHE A 172 21.87 -9.57 -4.70
CA PHE A 172 20.64 -10.33 -4.91
C PHE A 172 20.94 -11.83 -4.85
N LYS A 173 20.17 -12.57 -4.05
CA LYS A 173 20.26 -14.04 -3.96
C LYS A 173 18.96 -14.65 -4.48
N MET A 174 19.05 -15.35 -5.60
CA MET A 174 17.93 -16.08 -6.16
C MET A 174 17.85 -17.47 -5.53
N LEU A 175 16.68 -17.84 -5.00
CA LEU A 175 16.39 -19.18 -4.52
C LEU A 175 15.74 -19.99 -5.64
N ILE A 176 16.36 -21.08 -6.03
CA ILE A 176 15.78 -22.06 -6.96
C ILE A 176 14.93 -23.01 -6.15
N HIS A 177 13.61 -22.96 -6.37
CA HIS A 177 12.66 -23.84 -5.72
C HIS A 177 12.64 -25.20 -6.38
N LEU A 178 12.76 -26.28 -5.60
CA LEU A 178 12.62 -27.65 -6.09
C LEU A 178 11.15 -28.04 -6.18
N LYS A 179 10.73 -28.66 -7.29
CA LYS A 179 9.34 -29.05 -7.51
C LYS A 179 8.82 -29.95 -6.38
N GLY A 180 7.73 -29.55 -5.75
CA GLY A 180 7.03 -30.32 -4.73
C GLY A 180 7.26 -29.86 -3.29
N GLU A 181 8.14 -28.92 -3.04
CA GLU A 181 8.37 -28.33 -1.72
C GLU A 181 7.66 -26.98 -1.57
N ASN A 182 7.45 -26.57 -0.32
CA ASN A 182 6.80 -25.29 -0.02
C ASN A 182 7.84 -24.15 -0.12
N PRO A 183 7.68 -23.19 -1.05
CA PRO A 183 8.64 -22.10 -1.24
C PRO A 183 8.88 -21.27 0.02
N TYR A 184 7.88 -21.15 0.89
CA TYR A 184 8.01 -20.41 2.15
C TYR A 184 8.92 -21.13 3.17
N ASP A 185 8.88 -22.46 3.19
CA ASP A 185 9.74 -23.27 4.06
C ASP A 185 11.17 -23.29 3.55
N ASP A 186 11.36 -23.39 2.25
CA ASP A 186 12.69 -23.31 1.63
C ASP A 186 13.36 -21.98 1.89
N LYS A 187 12.63 -20.88 1.71
CA LYS A 187 13.12 -19.54 2.02
C LYS A 187 13.55 -19.42 3.48
N PHE A 188 12.71 -19.89 4.40
CA PHE A 188 13.01 -19.85 5.82
C PHE A 188 14.21 -20.73 6.19
N ASN A 189 14.28 -21.94 5.66
CA ASN A 189 15.38 -22.87 5.91
C ASN A 189 16.71 -22.34 5.35
N TYR A 190 16.68 -21.77 4.14
CA TYR A 190 17.87 -21.18 3.54
C TYR A 190 18.35 -19.97 4.35
N PHE A 191 17.44 -19.07 4.73
CA PHE A 191 17.78 -17.92 5.53
C PHE A 191 18.39 -18.32 6.88
N THR A 192 17.73 -19.23 7.61
CA THR A 192 18.15 -19.61 8.98
C THR A 192 19.42 -20.45 9.00
N LYS A 193 19.63 -21.31 8.00
CA LYS A 193 20.79 -22.21 7.97
C LYS A 193 22.01 -21.61 7.30
N SER A 194 21.83 -20.80 6.24
CA SER A 194 22.94 -20.34 5.43
C SER A 194 23.25 -18.85 5.67
N ILE A 195 22.22 -18.00 5.72
CA ILE A 195 22.42 -16.53 5.80
C ILE A 195 22.60 -16.10 7.24
N TRP A 196 21.70 -16.55 8.14
CA TRP A 196 21.68 -16.10 9.52
C TRP A 196 23.01 -16.41 10.25
N ASN A 197 23.57 -17.59 10.08
CA ASN A 197 24.81 -17.96 10.74
C ASN A 197 25.94 -17.01 10.35
N ASN A 198 26.08 -16.71 9.07
CA ASN A 198 27.08 -15.78 8.57
C ASN A 198 26.88 -14.35 9.10
N LEU A 199 25.62 -13.88 9.11
CA LEU A 199 25.28 -12.55 9.67
C LEU A 199 25.51 -12.49 11.18
N TYR A 200 25.22 -13.57 11.90
CA TYR A 200 25.37 -13.63 13.34
C TYR A 200 26.85 -13.63 13.77
N GLU A 201 27.68 -14.35 13.04
CA GLU A 201 29.13 -14.43 13.27
C GLU A 201 29.87 -13.17 12.80
N SER A 202 29.34 -12.42 11.84
CA SER A 202 29.95 -11.17 11.40
C SER A 202 30.09 -10.17 12.56
N PHE A 203 31.12 -9.36 12.56
CA PHE A 203 31.31 -8.31 13.57
C PHE A 203 30.44 -7.06 13.34
N ASP A 204 29.71 -7.03 12.23
CA ASP A 204 28.90 -5.88 11.86
C ASP A 204 27.72 -5.69 12.80
N ARG A 205 27.56 -4.47 13.25
CA ARG A 205 26.39 -4.00 14.00
C ARG A 205 25.51 -3.12 13.10
N HIS A 206 24.32 -2.77 13.56
CA HIS A 206 23.36 -1.95 12.83
C HIS A 206 22.85 -2.64 11.55
N THR A 207 22.57 -3.93 11.64
CA THR A 207 21.93 -4.68 10.56
C THR A 207 20.41 -4.67 10.74
N LEU A 208 19.71 -4.11 9.75
CA LEU A 208 18.25 -4.11 9.66
C LEU A 208 17.80 -5.31 8.83
N ILE A 209 16.89 -6.11 9.36
CA ILE A 209 16.23 -7.20 8.62
C ILE A 209 14.80 -6.74 8.36
N PHE A 210 14.51 -6.43 7.12
CA PHE A 210 13.20 -5.94 6.70
C PHE A 210 12.35 -7.08 6.17
N VAL A 211 11.11 -7.20 6.67
CA VAL A 211 10.22 -8.33 6.38
C VAL A 211 8.87 -7.83 5.90
N ALA A 212 8.47 -8.17 4.67
CA ALA A 212 7.20 -7.76 4.09
C ALA A 212 6.02 -8.52 4.70
N SER A 213 6.08 -9.86 4.73
CA SER A 213 4.98 -10.68 5.20
C SER A 213 4.86 -10.69 6.73
N PRO A 214 3.66 -10.41 7.30
CA PRO A 214 3.40 -10.55 8.74
C PRO A 214 3.63 -11.99 9.25
N PHE A 215 3.31 -13.01 8.45
CA PHE A 215 3.52 -14.41 8.80
C PHE A 215 5.01 -14.76 8.89
N ASP A 216 5.79 -14.31 7.92
CA ASP A 216 7.25 -14.47 7.95
C ASP A 216 7.87 -13.74 9.14
N PHE A 217 7.36 -12.55 9.46
CA PHE A 217 7.81 -11.80 10.64
C PHE A 217 7.58 -12.58 11.94
N LEU A 218 6.38 -13.14 12.14
CA LEU A 218 6.07 -13.95 13.32
C LEU A 218 6.92 -15.22 13.39
N ARG A 219 7.15 -15.87 12.25
CA ARG A 219 7.99 -17.06 12.15
C ARG A 219 9.44 -16.75 12.53
N LEU A 220 10.01 -15.70 11.98
CA LEU A 220 11.35 -15.22 12.31
C LEU A 220 11.44 -14.76 13.77
N LYS A 221 10.46 -14.03 14.27
CA LYS A 221 10.39 -13.61 15.68
C LYS A 221 10.45 -14.81 16.62
N SER A 222 9.74 -15.90 16.30
CA SER A 222 9.79 -17.14 17.07
C SER A 222 11.15 -17.82 17.01
N PHE A 223 11.76 -17.86 15.84
CA PHE A 223 13.13 -18.36 15.66
C PHE A 223 14.14 -17.56 16.46
N TYR A 224 14.03 -16.21 16.44
CA TYR A 224 14.99 -15.34 17.13
C TYR A 224 14.83 -15.28 18.65
N LYS A 225 13.79 -15.84 19.24
CA LYS A 225 13.65 -15.90 20.71
C LYS A 225 14.85 -16.54 21.40
N GLN A 226 15.49 -17.50 20.75
CA GLN A 226 16.72 -18.11 21.24
C GLN A 226 17.95 -17.18 21.19
N TYR A 227 17.88 -16.12 20.36
CA TYR A 227 18.94 -15.11 20.18
C TYR A 227 18.51 -13.76 20.79
N SER A 228 17.69 -13.76 21.84
CA SER A 228 17.05 -12.58 22.42
C SER A 228 17.99 -11.43 22.80
N LYS A 229 19.26 -11.74 23.08
CA LYS A 229 20.27 -10.72 23.43
C LYS A 229 20.84 -9.96 22.23
N SER A 230 20.53 -10.36 21.01
CA SER A 230 21.11 -9.80 19.77
C SER A 230 20.11 -9.17 18.83
N VAL A 231 18.81 -9.48 18.96
CA VAL A 231 17.76 -9.08 18.01
C VAL A 231 16.67 -8.29 18.69
N LEU A 232 16.34 -7.13 18.13
CA LEU A 232 15.20 -6.31 18.49
C LEU A 232 14.06 -6.51 17.47
N PHE A 233 12.83 -6.21 17.87
CA PHE A 233 11.64 -6.40 17.05
C PHE A 233 10.81 -5.12 17.02
N ILE A 234 10.41 -4.68 15.83
CA ILE A 234 9.44 -3.59 15.63
C ILE A 234 8.46 -4.02 14.54
N ASN A 235 7.18 -4.01 14.87
CA ASN A 235 6.09 -4.28 13.94
C ASN A 235 4.93 -3.29 14.16
N GLU A 236 3.85 -3.43 13.41
CA GLU A 236 2.65 -2.60 13.49
C GLU A 236 2.02 -2.60 14.89
N ASP A 237 2.03 -3.75 15.59
CA ASP A 237 1.43 -3.94 16.92
C ASP A 237 2.32 -3.42 18.06
N SER A 238 3.56 -3.05 17.77
CA SER A 238 4.49 -2.58 18.81
C SER A 238 4.01 -1.29 19.44
N ASP A 239 3.92 -1.25 20.78
CA ASP A 239 3.54 -0.05 21.52
C ASP A 239 4.53 1.10 21.29
N LYS A 240 4.05 2.35 21.42
CA LYS A 240 4.87 3.55 21.22
C LYS A 240 6.14 3.56 22.09
N LYS A 241 6.02 3.16 23.36
CA LYS A 241 7.17 3.08 24.28
C LYS A 241 8.17 2.02 23.84
N ASP A 242 7.69 0.86 23.40
CA ASP A 242 8.53 -0.26 23.02
C ASP A 242 9.30 0.01 21.73
N TRP A 243 8.64 0.50 20.67
CA TRP A 243 9.37 0.77 19.44
C TRP A 243 10.34 1.95 19.57
N GLN A 244 10.03 2.98 20.38
CA GLN A 244 10.96 4.06 20.66
C GLN A 244 12.20 3.57 21.41
N ARG A 245 12.02 2.72 22.42
CA ARG A 245 13.12 2.08 23.15
C ARG A 245 13.97 1.20 22.24
N ASN A 246 13.33 0.35 21.44
CA ASN A 246 14.03 -0.55 20.51
C ASN A 246 14.80 0.23 19.43
N ARG A 247 14.22 1.31 18.92
CA ARG A 247 14.93 2.23 18.04
C ARG A 247 16.22 2.77 18.67
N LEU A 248 16.11 3.33 19.89
CA LEU A 248 17.26 3.87 20.60
C LEU A 248 18.32 2.81 20.87
N TYR A 249 17.94 1.60 21.26
CA TYR A 249 18.88 0.51 21.49
C TYR A 249 19.58 0.07 20.21
N PHE A 250 18.90 0.08 19.10
CA PHE A 250 19.51 -0.17 17.80
C PHE A 250 20.49 0.95 17.41
N GLU A 251 20.09 2.21 17.51
CA GLU A 251 20.92 3.37 17.20
C GLU A 251 22.18 3.44 18.09
N GLN A 252 22.09 3.00 19.34
CA GLN A 252 23.21 2.91 20.27
C GLN A 252 24.07 1.64 20.11
N ALA A 253 23.80 0.82 19.09
CA ALA A 253 24.49 -0.45 18.88
C ALA A 253 24.47 -1.41 20.09
N ARG A 254 23.48 -1.30 20.98
CA ARG A 254 23.29 -2.24 22.10
C ARG A 254 22.88 -3.63 21.61
N PHE A 255 22.15 -3.65 20.51
CA PHE A 255 21.75 -4.86 19.80
C PHE A 255 22.29 -4.82 18.38
N LYS A 256 22.60 -6.00 17.86
CA LYS A 256 23.24 -6.16 16.56
C LYS A 256 22.23 -6.06 15.43
N PHE A 257 21.02 -6.62 15.64
CA PHE A 257 19.99 -6.78 14.64
C PHE A 257 18.69 -6.11 15.04
N LEU A 258 17.98 -5.56 14.06
CA LEU A 258 16.61 -5.10 14.18
C LEU A 258 15.75 -5.80 13.12
N LEU A 259 14.79 -6.61 13.56
CA LEU A 259 13.74 -7.16 12.71
C LEU A 259 12.62 -6.14 12.62
N TYR A 260 12.33 -5.66 11.41
CA TYR A 260 11.37 -4.61 11.17
C TYR A 260 10.36 -5.01 10.10
N SER A 261 9.05 -4.94 10.42
CA SER A 261 8.01 -5.27 9.45
C SER A 261 7.71 -4.12 8.50
N GLU A 262 7.38 -4.42 7.26
CA GLU A 262 6.95 -3.45 6.25
C GLU A 262 5.69 -2.69 6.69
N ARG A 263 4.67 -3.40 7.21
CA ARG A 263 3.48 -2.76 7.78
C ARG A 263 3.83 -1.83 8.93
N GLY A 264 4.75 -2.24 9.81
CA GLY A 264 5.26 -1.38 10.88
C GLY A 264 5.93 -0.12 10.34
N HIS A 265 6.68 -0.23 9.24
CA HIS A 265 7.26 0.93 8.56
C HIS A 265 6.19 1.85 7.97
N PHE A 266 5.22 1.28 7.26
CA PHE A 266 4.12 2.03 6.66
C PHE A 266 3.33 2.85 7.68
N TYR A 267 2.90 2.22 8.80
CA TYR A 267 2.08 2.89 9.80
C TYR A 267 2.85 3.84 10.72
N LYS A 268 4.09 3.51 11.07
CA LYS A 268 4.86 4.26 12.07
C LYS A 268 5.85 5.23 11.43
N LYS A 269 6.25 5.02 10.17
CA LYS A 269 7.23 5.84 9.42
C LYS A 269 8.46 6.19 10.26
N ILE A 270 9.02 5.16 10.94
CA ILE A 270 10.13 5.35 11.88
C ILE A 270 11.39 5.68 11.08
N ASN A 271 11.97 6.83 11.37
CA ASN A 271 13.29 7.17 10.84
C ASN A 271 14.36 6.45 11.67
N LEU A 272 14.96 5.42 11.08
CA LEU A 272 16.05 4.65 11.68
C LEU A 272 17.39 5.23 11.22
N ARG A 273 18.23 5.60 12.17
CA ARG A 273 19.57 6.12 11.90
C ARG A 273 20.60 5.01 12.07
N PHE A 274 21.74 5.17 11.39
CA PHE A 274 22.90 4.31 11.49
C PHE A 274 22.72 2.86 10.99
N ALA A 275 21.68 2.55 10.25
CA ALA A 275 21.57 1.25 9.59
C ALA A 275 22.68 1.13 8.53
N LYS A 276 23.67 0.26 8.76
CA LYS A 276 24.80 0.02 7.85
C LYS A 276 24.46 -1.03 6.80
N ASN A 277 23.81 -2.10 7.24
CA ASN A 277 23.38 -3.20 6.39
C ASN A 277 21.87 -3.34 6.44
N ILE A 278 21.22 -3.45 5.29
CA ILE A 278 19.80 -3.72 5.19
C ILE A 278 19.64 -5.05 4.46
N PHE A 279 19.01 -6.01 5.12
CA PHE A 279 18.67 -7.30 4.56
C PHE A 279 17.17 -7.34 4.31
N PHE A 280 16.77 -7.42 3.04
CA PHE A 280 15.37 -7.65 2.67
C PHE A 280 15.12 -9.15 2.65
N TYR A 281 14.28 -9.62 3.57
CA TYR A 281 13.93 -11.05 3.67
C TYR A 281 13.13 -11.55 2.46
N PHE A 282 12.43 -10.65 1.79
CA PHE A 282 11.72 -10.86 0.54
C PHE A 282 12.01 -9.68 -0.41
N LEU A 283 12.04 -9.94 -1.71
CA LEU A 283 12.02 -8.83 -2.64
C LEU A 283 10.71 -8.07 -2.43
N LEU A 284 10.79 -6.78 -2.14
CA LEU A 284 9.61 -5.93 -2.07
C LEU A 284 8.85 -6.07 -3.38
N GLU A 285 7.53 -6.20 -3.35
CA GLU A 285 6.72 -6.22 -4.59
C GLU A 285 6.97 -4.99 -5.45
N ALA A 286 7.35 -3.89 -4.82
CA ALA A 286 7.83 -2.66 -5.45
C ALA A 286 9.08 -2.82 -6.33
N LEU A 287 9.86 -3.91 -6.17
CA LEU A 287 11.04 -4.20 -6.97
C LEU A 287 10.79 -5.23 -8.08
N ASN A 288 9.58 -5.73 -8.24
CA ASN A 288 9.17 -6.52 -9.40
C ASN A 288 8.99 -5.57 -10.60
N ILE A 289 10.09 -5.03 -11.06
CA ILE A 289 10.22 -4.27 -12.31
C ILE A 289 10.82 -5.21 -13.34
#